data_ef7866badd18fb1f690d354a86bbd359
#
_entry.id   ef7866badd18fb1f690d354a86bbd359
#
_cell.length_a   1.000
_cell.length_b   1.000
_cell.length_c   1.000
_cell.angle_alpha   90.00
_cell.angle_beta   90.00
_cell.angle_gamma   90.00
#
_symmetry.space_group_name_H-M   'P 1'
#
loop_
_entity.id
_entity.type
_entity.pdbx_description
1 polymer ?
#
loop_
_entity_poly.entity_id
_entity_poly.type
_entity_poly.pdbx_seq_one_letter_code
_entity_poly.pdbx_strand_id
1 'polypeptide(L)'
;MLQILAATSNQHKVAEFRSAFAPIEDKIQIITMNDIPPFSMPEETGSTFEENAMQKARSASAFADMPAFADDSGLEVEALDGAPGIFSARYAGENATDADRIAKLLRELEGKPNRRARFVCSIALAYRGAEVKTFRGEVAGEIMLQPAGSHGFGYDPVFRPDGYDRSFGELGAEIKDRISHRARALEQLVAFIKQELDSMDDFEFE
;
A
#
# COMPACT_ATOMS: atom_id res chain seq x y z
N MET A 1 -11.18 21.14 9.42
CA MET A 1 -10.88 19.75 9.04
C MET A 1 -9.99 19.80 7.80
N LEU A 2 -8.78 19.27 7.89
CA LEU A 2 -7.83 19.24 6.77
C LEU A 2 -8.26 18.15 5.77
N GLN A 3 -8.23 18.47 4.48
CA GLN A 3 -8.49 17.48 3.41
C GLN A 3 -7.17 16.93 2.88
N ILE A 4 -7.12 15.61 2.67
CA ILE A 4 -5.97 14.91 2.08
C ILE A 4 -6.44 13.94 1.00
N LEU A 5 -5.83 14.00 -0.17
CA LEU A 5 -6.16 13.13 -1.30
C LEU A 5 -5.44 11.77 -1.17
N ALA A 6 -6.20 10.69 -1.17
CA ALA A 6 -5.69 9.34 -1.36
C ALA A 6 -5.59 9.03 -2.86
N ALA A 7 -4.39 9.10 -3.42
CA ALA A 7 -4.16 8.98 -4.85
C ALA A 7 -4.15 7.50 -5.31
N THR A 8 -5.30 6.87 -5.23
CA THR A 8 -5.52 5.50 -5.71
C THR A 8 -6.95 5.30 -6.20
N SER A 9 -7.13 4.50 -7.24
CA SER A 9 -8.43 4.02 -7.71
C SER A 9 -8.82 2.65 -7.11
N ASN A 10 -7.89 2.00 -6.38
CA ASN A 10 -8.12 0.68 -5.79
C ASN A 10 -8.96 0.79 -4.52
N GLN A 11 -10.22 0.32 -4.58
CA GLN A 11 -11.18 0.40 -3.47
C GLN A 11 -10.75 -0.41 -2.23
N HIS A 12 -10.00 -1.50 -2.40
CA HIS A 12 -9.45 -2.25 -1.27
C HIS A 12 -8.43 -1.42 -0.48
N LYS A 13 -7.55 -0.69 -1.20
CA LYS A 13 -6.61 0.23 -0.56
C LYS A 13 -7.33 1.39 0.13
N VAL A 14 -8.37 1.96 -0.49
CA VAL A 14 -9.18 3.03 0.12
C VAL A 14 -9.80 2.58 1.45
N ALA A 15 -10.29 1.33 1.52
CA ALA A 15 -10.83 0.78 2.77
C ALA A 15 -9.75 0.67 3.87
N GLU A 16 -8.57 0.15 3.53
CA GLU A 16 -7.43 0.08 4.47
C GLU A 16 -6.98 1.48 4.92
N PHE A 17 -6.98 2.48 4.03
CA PHE A 17 -6.67 3.87 4.37
C PHE A 17 -7.68 4.46 5.36
N ARG A 18 -8.98 4.29 5.11
CA ARG A 18 -10.03 4.77 6.02
C ARG A 18 -9.92 4.13 7.40
N SER A 19 -9.66 2.83 7.46
CA SER A 19 -9.43 2.12 8.72
C SER A 19 -8.25 2.74 9.50
N ALA A 20 -7.12 3.01 8.85
CA ALA A 20 -5.95 3.59 9.49
C ALA A 20 -6.14 5.03 9.96
N PHE A 21 -6.91 5.83 9.23
CA PHE A 21 -7.18 7.24 9.57
C PHE A 21 -8.35 7.43 10.56
N ALA A 22 -9.11 6.39 10.89
CA ALA A 22 -10.23 6.46 11.83
C ALA A 22 -9.89 7.14 13.18
N PRO A 23 -8.68 6.95 13.78
CA PRO A 23 -8.32 7.62 15.03
C PRO A 23 -8.18 9.15 14.95
N ILE A 24 -8.15 9.73 13.76
CA ILE A 24 -8.01 11.18 13.51
C ILE A 24 -9.06 11.70 12.50
N GLU A 25 -10.16 10.99 12.32
CA GLU A 25 -11.21 11.34 11.35
C GLU A 25 -11.95 12.64 11.69
N ASP A 26 -11.89 13.10 12.94
CA ASP A 26 -12.37 14.39 13.38
C ASP A 26 -11.51 15.57 12.90
N LYS A 27 -10.23 15.34 12.62
CA LYS A 27 -9.26 16.34 12.15
C LYS A 27 -9.01 16.27 10.64
N ILE A 28 -9.09 15.06 10.03
CA ILE A 28 -8.73 14.76 8.63
C ILE A 28 -9.89 14.17 7.86
N GLN A 29 -10.16 14.72 6.68
CA GLN A 29 -11.05 14.14 5.69
C GLN A 29 -10.25 13.53 4.54
N ILE A 30 -10.37 12.21 4.32
CA ILE A 30 -9.81 11.56 3.14
C ILE A 30 -10.68 11.85 1.93
N ILE A 31 -10.10 12.50 0.94
CA ILE A 31 -10.64 12.69 -0.41
C ILE A 31 -10.13 11.55 -1.29
N THR A 32 -10.95 11.01 -2.16
CA THR A 32 -10.58 9.91 -3.07
C THR A 32 -10.51 10.40 -4.51
N MET A 33 -10.00 9.56 -5.40
CA MET A 33 -9.97 9.86 -6.83
C MET A 33 -11.37 10.08 -7.46
N ASN A 34 -12.42 9.59 -6.79
CA ASN A 34 -13.82 9.80 -7.23
C ASN A 34 -14.37 11.17 -6.84
N ASP A 35 -13.74 11.86 -5.91
CA ASP A 35 -14.18 13.15 -5.36
C ASP A 35 -13.52 14.34 -6.08
N ILE A 36 -12.60 14.08 -7.00
CA ILE A 36 -11.90 15.10 -7.81
C ILE A 36 -12.23 14.95 -9.30
N PRO A 37 -11.97 15.98 -10.13
CA PRO A 37 -12.10 15.84 -11.58
C PRO A 37 -11.27 14.66 -12.12
N PRO A 38 -11.65 14.07 -13.26
CA PRO A 38 -10.90 12.97 -13.85
C PRO A 38 -9.41 13.29 -13.99
N PHE A 39 -8.58 12.43 -13.40
CA PHE A 39 -7.14 12.56 -13.38
C PHE A 39 -6.50 11.22 -13.76
N SER A 40 -5.57 11.27 -14.71
CA SER A 40 -4.79 10.07 -15.08
C SER A 40 -3.54 10.00 -14.24
N MET A 41 -3.41 8.92 -13.48
CA MET A 41 -2.18 8.66 -12.72
C MET A 41 -0.99 8.56 -13.67
N PRO A 42 0.19 9.05 -13.28
CA PRO A 42 1.40 8.92 -14.08
C PRO A 42 1.77 7.44 -14.25
N GLU A 43 2.46 7.15 -15.35
CA GLU A 43 3.08 5.84 -15.55
C GLU A 43 4.15 5.59 -14.46
N GLU A 44 4.17 4.38 -13.92
CA GLU A 44 5.16 3.96 -12.92
C GLU A 44 6.48 3.63 -13.60
N THR A 45 7.40 4.59 -13.61
CA THR A 45 8.73 4.49 -14.24
C THR A 45 9.86 4.33 -13.24
N GLY A 46 9.55 4.34 -11.95
CA GLY A 46 10.52 4.17 -10.87
C GLY A 46 11.08 2.75 -10.81
N SER A 47 12.29 2.65 -10.27
CA SER A 47 12.98 1.39 -10.03
C SER A 47 12.69 0.80 -8.64
N THR A 48 12.02 1.56 -7.79
CA THR A 48 11.66 1.19 -6.42
C THR A 48 10.19 1.54 -6.12
N PHE A 49 9.61 0.88 -5.12
CA PHE A 49 8.28 1.24 -4.62
C PHE A 49 8.22 2.71 -4.15
N GLU A 50 9.29 3.19 -3.53
CA GLU A 50 9.37 4.56 -3.04
C GLU A 50 9.31 5.58 -4.18
N GLU A 51 10.10 5.38 -5.24
CA GLU A 51 10.09 6.25 -6.42
C GLU A 51 8.72 6.31 -7.07
N ASN A 52 8.05 5.16 -7.24
CA ASN A 52 6.70 5.10 -7.80
C ASN A 52 5.67 5.79 -6.90
N ALA A 53 5.72 5.57 -5.58
CA ALA A 53 4.84 6.26 -4.63
C ALA A 53 5.04 7.79 -4.69
N MET A 54 6.31 8.25 -4.75
CA MET A 54 6.65 9.68 -4.88
C MET A 54 6.11 10.30 -6.17
N GLN A 55 6.27 9.63 -7.31
CA GLN A 55 5.73 10.09 -8.60
C GLN A 55 4.21 10.27 -8.54
N LYS A 56 3.51 9.27 -8.01
CA LYS A 56 2.04 9.30 -7.86
C LYS A 56 1.58 10.41 -6.93
N ALA A 57 2.19 10.53 -5.74
CA ALA A 57 1.80 11.53 -4.75
C ALA A 57 2.04 12.96 -5.25
N ARG A 58 3.21 13.24 -5.85
CA ARG A 58 3.53 14.56 -6.43
C ARG A 58 2.55 14.95 -7.53
N SER A 59 2.28 14.05 -8.46
CA SER A 59 1.38 14.29 -9.58
C SER A 59 -0.04 14.58 -9.12
N ALA A 60 -0.56 13.78 -8.17
CA ALA A 60 -1.89 13.97 -7.61
C ALA A 60 -2.01 15.26 -6.80
N SER A 61 -1.00 15.58 -5.95
CA SER A 61 -0.98 16.82 -5.17
C SER A 61 -0.92 18.06 -6.05
N ALA A 62 -0.11 18.04 -7.12
CA ALA A 62 -0.03 19.15 -8.08
C ALA A 62 -1.33 19.35 -8.85
N PHE A 63 -2.01 18.27 -9.23
CA PHE A 63 -3.29 18.33 -9.95
C PHE A 63 -4.42 18.86 -9.08
N ALA A 64 -4.53 18.37 -7.84
CA ALA A 64 -5.63 18.70 -6.93
C ALA A 64 -5.39 19.96 -6.10
N ASP A 65 -4.18 20.55 -6.14
CA ASP A 65 -3.72 21.68 -5.32
C ASP A 65 -3.98 21.47 -3.81
N MET A 66 -3.79 20.22 -3.34
CA MET A 66 -3.93 19.83 -1.94
C MET A 66 -2.91 18.78 -1.52
N PRO A 67 -2.73 18.52 -0.21
CA PRO A 67 -1.94 17.40 0.24
C PRO A 67 -2.45 16.11 -0.37
N ALA A 68 -1.55 15.27 -0.88
CA ALA A 68 -1.91 13.97 -1.43
C ALA A 68 -0.91 12.91 -0.97
N PHE A 69 -1.42 11.72 -0.70
CA PHE A 69 -0.57 10.57 -0.48
C PHE A 69 -0.89 9.46 -1.48
N ALA A 70 0.13 8.71 -1.84
CA ALA A 70 0.02 7.54 -2.70
C ALA A 70 0.87 6.41 -2.14
N ASP A 71 0.43 5.18 -2.33
CA ASP A 71 1.21 4.01 -2.04
C ASP A 71 1.68 3.30 -3.32
N ASP A 72 2.86 2.69 -3.22
CA ASP A 72 3.27 1.62 -4.11
C ASP A 72 3.69 0.43 -3.27
N SER A 73 3.27 -0.77 -3.69
CA SER A 73 3.41 -1.96 -2.86
C SER A 73 3.46 -3.22 -3.69
N GLY A 74 4.14 -4.22 -3.16
CA GLY A 74 4.23 -5.50 -3.83
C GLY A 74 4.82 -6.60 -2.96
N LEU A 75 4.90 -7.76 -3.58
CA LEU A 75 5.47 -8.97 -3.01
C LEU A 75 6.89 -9.16 -3.52
N GLU A 76 7.83 -9.41 -2.62
CA GLU A 76 9.19 -9.80 -2.95
C GLU A 76 9.42 -11.23 -2.46
N VAL A 77 9.90 -12.11 -3.35
CA VAL A 77 10.16 -13.53 -3.05
C VAL A 77 11.64 -13.84 -3.22
N GLU A 78 12.27 -14.33 -2.16
CA GLU A 78 13.73 -14.57 -2.14
C GLU A 78 14.20 -15.51 -3.24
N ALA A 79 13.49 -16.64 -3.43
CA ALA A 79 13.85 -17.63 -4.45
C ALA A 79 13.66 -17.16 -5.89
N LEU A 80 13.09 -15.98 -6.09
CA LEU A 80 12.86 -15.32 -7.37
C LEU A 80 13.64 -13.99 -7.48
N ASP A 81 14.73 -13.83 -6.70
CA ASP A 81 15.57 -12.63 -6.68
C ASP A 81 14.77 -11.33 -6.46
N GLY A 82 13.74 -11.41 -5.61
CA GLY A 82 12.84 -10.31 -5.28
C GLY A 82 11.66 -10.13 -6.24
N ALA A 83 11.56 -10.92 -7.31
CA ALA A 83 10.35 -10.88 -8.13
C ALA A 83 9.13 -11.39 -7.35
N PRO A 84 7.91 -10.87 -7.65
CA PRO A 84 7.54 -9.89 -8.66
C PRO A 84 7.95 -8.43 -8.38
N GLY A 85 8.23 -8.03 -7.11
CA GLY A 85 8.68 -6.69 -6.76
C GLY A 85 7.71 -5.59 -7.24
N ILE A 86 8.23 -4.53 -7.84
CA ILE A 86 7.45 -3.41 -8.40
C ILE A 86 6.49 -3.83 -9.54
N PHE A 87 6.66 -5.04 -10.07
CA PHE A 87 5.79 -5.59 -11.11
C PHE A 87 4.63 -6.42 -10.54
N SER A 88 4.41 -6.42 -9.21
CA SER A 88 3.41 -7.26 -8.54
C SER A 88 2.03 -7.17 -9.16
N ALA A 89 1.56 -5.96 -9.47
CA ALA A 89 0.23 -5.74 -10.04
C ALA A 89 0.08 -6.25 -11.48
N ARG A 90 1.17 -6.30 -12.25
CA ARG A 90 1.19 -6.70 -13.66
C ARG A 90 2.03 -7.96 -13.94
N TYR A 91 2.33 -8.74 -12.92
CA TYR A 91 3.23 -9.89 -12.97
C TYR A 91 2.82 -10.95 -13.99
N ALA A 92 1.53 -11.15 -14.20
CA ALA A 92 0.99 -12.08 -15.21
C ALA A 92 0.44 -11.36 -16.46
N GLY A 93 0.70 -10.05 -16.60
CA GLY A 93 0.21 -9.20 -17.69
C GLY A 93 -0.72 -8.10 -17.20
N GLU A 94 -0.95 -7.07 -18.02
CA GLU A 94 -1.69 -5.86 -17.66
C GLU A 94 -3.14 -6.14 -17.20
N ASN A 95 -3.81 -7.11 -17.83
CA ASN A 95 -5.21 -7.45 -17.53
C ASN A 95 -5.36 -8.74 -16.72
N ALA A 96 -4.28 -9.21 -16.09
CA ALA A 96 -4.29 -10.44 -15.32
C ALA A 96 -5.11 -10.28 -14.03
N THR A 97 -5.87 -11.32 -13.68
CA THR A 97 -6.56 -11.43 -12.39
C THR A 97 -5.59 -11.77 -11.26
N ASP A 98 -6.04 -11.64 -10.00
CA ASP A 98 -5.24 -12.10 -8.86
C ASP A 98 -4.96 -13.61 -8.96
N ALA A 99 -5.92 -14.39 -9.44
CA ALA A 99 -5.73 -15.83 -9.66
C ALA A 99 -4.64 -16.12 -10.70
N ASP A 100 -4.56 -15.36 -11.79
CA ASP A 100 -3.52 -15.52 -12.80
C ASP A 100 -2.13 -15.19 -12.25
N ARG A 101 -2.03 -14.12 -11.45
CA ARG A 101 -0.79 -13.71 -10.78
C ARG A 101 -0.32 -14.76 -9.77
N ILE A 102 -1.24 -15.28 -8.96
CA ILE A 102 -0.96 -16.37 -8.01
C ILE A 102 -0.53 -17.65 -8.77
N ALA A 103 -1.23 -18.04 -9.81
CA ALA A 103 -0.90 -19.23 -10.60
C ALA A 103 0.50 -19.12 -11.23
N LYS A 104 0.86 -17.96 -11.76
CA LYS A 104 2.22 -17.70 -12.25
C LYS A 104 3.27 -17.82 -11.16
N LEU A 105 3.04 -17.17 -10.02
CA LEU A 105 3.95 -17.20 -8.88
C LEU A 105 4.21 -18.63 -8.40
N LEU A 106 3.15 -19.41 -8.21
CA LEU A 106 3.25 -20.80 -7.73
C LEU A 106 4.01 -21.69 -8.73
N ARG A 107 3.77 -21.52 -10.04
CA ARG A 107 4.49 -22.24 -11.08
C ARG A 107 5.99 -21.90 -11.09
N GLU A 108 6.37 -20.63 -10.91
CA GLU A 108 7.79 -20.22 -10.85
C GLU A 108 8.50 -20.68 -9.57
N LEU A 109 7.72 -20.98 -8.52
CA LEU A 109 8.21 -21.55 -7.27
C LEU A 109 8.16 -23.09 -7.24
N GLU A 110 7.76 -23.74 -8.34
CA GLU A 110 7.75 -25.19 -8.41
C GLU A 110 9.17 -25.75 -8.27
N GLY A 111 9.32 -26.73 -7.38
CA GLY A 111 10.63 -27.34 -7.07
C GLY A 111 11.58 -26.45 -6.24
N LYS A 112 11.22 -25.25 -5.88
CA LYS A 112 12.04 -24.38 -5.03
C LYS A 112 11.69 -24.59 -3.54
N PRO A 113 12.66 -25.00 -2.70
CA PRO A 113 12.41 -25.23 -1.27
C PRO A 113 12.28 -23.92 -0.48
N ASN A 114 13.02 -22.87 -0.88
CA ASN A 114 12.91 -21.56 -0.25
C ASN A 114 11.65 -20.86 -0.75
N ARG A 115 10.73 -20.61 0.16
CA ARG A 115 9.47 -19.92 -0.12
C ARG A 115 9.34 -18.60 0.65
N ARG A 116 10.47 -18.15 1.25
CA ARG A 116 10.50 -16.89 2.00
C ARG A 116 10.15 -15.73 1.12
N ALA A 117 9.30 -14.87 1.64
CA ALA A 117 8.81 -13.70 0.95
C ALA A 117 8.52 -12.58 1.94
N ARG A 118 8.35 -11.37 1.42
CA ARG A 118 7.82 -10.25 2.18
C ARG A 118 6.91 -9.41 1.30
N PHE A 119 5.88 -8.87 1.90
CA PHE A 119 5.20 -7.72 1.33
C PHE A 119 5.89 -6.43 1.74
N VAL A 120 5.96 -5.49 0.82
CA VAL A 120 6.52 -4.16 1.02
C VAL A 120 5.49 -3.13 0.60
N CYS A 121 5.37 -2.06 1.37
CA CYS A 121 4.59 -0.87 1.02
C CYS A 121 5.45 0.38 1.28
N SER A 122 5.56 1.24 0.28
CA SER A 122 6.06 2.60 0.44
C SER A 122 4.91 3.57 0.22
N ILE A 123 4.69 4.48 1.16
CA ILE A 123 3.74 5.57 1.05
C ILE A 123 4.52 6.87 0.92
N ALA A 124 4.15 7.71 -0.03
CA ALA A 124 4.68 9.07 -0.16
C ALA A 124 3.56 10.08 0.12
N LEU A 125 3.85 11.08 0.94
CA LEU A 125 3.01 12.25 1.19
C LEU A 125 3.62 13.45 0.48
N ALA A 126 2.88 14.13 -0.38
CA ALA A 126 3.28 15.32 -1.10
C ALA A 126 2.34 16.49 -0.79
N TYR A 127 2.90 17.68 -0.75
CA TYR A 127 2.14 18.92 -0.64
C TYR A 127 2.57 19.90 -1.75
N ARG A 128 1.60 20.37 -2.54
CA ARG A 128 1.82 21.28 -3.69
C ARG A 128 2.89 20.78 -4.67
N GLY A 129 3.02 19.46 -4.79
CA GLY A 129 3.97 18.82 -5.70
C GLY A 129 5.46 18.95 -5.34
N ALA A 130 5.81 19.63 -4.24
CA ALA A 130 7.19 19.98 -3.94
C ALA A 130 7.82 19.08 -2.88
N GLU A 131 7.37 19.14 -1.65
CA GLU A 131 7.95 18.37 -0.55
C GLU A 131 7.32 16.98 -0.47
N VAL A 132 8.15 15.96 -0.33
CA VAL A 132 7.70 14.57 -0.22
C VAL A 132 8.35 13.91 0.97
N LYS A 133 7.52 13.36 1.85
CA LYS A 133 7.96 12.48 2.94
C LYS A 133 7.51 11.06 2.63
N THR A 134 8.37 10.10 2.91
CA THR A 134 8.09 8.68 2.63
C THR A 134 8.02 7.86 3.92
N PHE A 135 7.17 6.84 3.90
CA PHE A 135 6.93 5.92 5.00
C PHE A 135 6.95 4.50 4.45
N ARG A 136 7.68 3.61 5.11
CA ARG A 136 7.84 2.24 4.64
C ARG A 136 7.37 1.24 5.67
N GLY A 137 6.61 0.24 5.23
CA GLY A 137 6.20 -0.89 6.03
C GLY A 137 6.47 -2.20 5.30
N GLU A 138 6.81 -3.24 6.05
CA GLU A 138 7.07 -4.57 5.53
C GLU A 138 6.45 -5.62 6.45
N VAL A 139 6.04 -6.75 5.88
CA VAL A 139 5.69 -7.94 6.63
C VAL A 139 6.35 -9.15 5.99
N ALA A 140 7.16 -9.85 6.78
CA ALA A 140 7.81 -11.07 6.36
C ALA A 140 6.87 -12.27 6.50
N GLY A 141 7.12 -13.30 5.70
CA GLY A 141 6.32 -14.51 5.70
C GLY A 141 6.83 -15.50 4.65
N GLU A 142 5.94 -16.35 4.19
CA GLU A 142 6.27 -17.32 3.14
C GLU A 142 5.09 -17.57 2.20
N ILE A 143 5.40 -18.03 1.00
CA ILE A 143 4.41 -18.40 0.00
C ILE A 143 3.96 -19.84 0.23
N MET A 144 2.66 -20.03 0.43
CA MET A 144 2.04 -21.32 0.58
C MET A 144 2.10 -22.15 -0.71
N LEU A 145 1.93 -23.46 -0.63
CA LEU A 145 1.92 -24.33 -1.81
C LEU A 145 0.66 -24.19 -2.65
N GLN A 146 -0.44 -23.75 -2.04
CA GLN A 146 -1.72 -23.52 -2.70
C GLN A 146 -2.45 -22.35 -2.03
N PRO A 147 -3.36 -21.67 -2.76
CA PRO A 147 -4.18 -20.60 -2.20
C PRO A 147 -5.12 -21.13 -1.10
N ALA A 148 -5.33 -20.32 -0.07
CA ALA A 148 -6.27 -20.58 1.02
C ALA A 148 -6.98 -19.27 1.43
N GLY A 149 -8.29 -19.37 1.67
CA GLY A 149 -9.13 -18.21 2.00
C GLY A 149 -9.52 -17.36 0.79
N SER A 150 -10.38 -16.38 1.05
CA SER A 150 -10.94 -15.50 0.00
C SER A 150 -10.96 -14.03 0.43
N HIS A 151 -10.40 -13.70 1.60
CA HIS A 151 -10.31 -12.33 2.05
C HIS A 151 -9.14 -11.59 1.38
N GLY A 152 -9.22 -10.26 1.38
CA GLY A 152 -8.17 -9.41 0.83
C GLY A 152 -8.13 -9.39 -0.70
N PHE A 153 -6.93 -9.18 -1.26
CA PHE A 153 -6.69 -9.06 -2.70
C PHE A 153 -5.23 -9.40 -3.05
N GLY A 154 -4.94 -9.48 -4.34
CA GLY A 154 -3.58 -9.75 -4.81
C GLY A 154 -3.09 -11.14 -4.39
N TYR A 155 -1.98 -11.18 -3.69
CA TYR A 155 -1.34 -12.42 -3.24
C TYR A 155 -1.74 -12.85 -1.82
N ASP A 156 -2.72 -12.20 -1.18
CA ASP A 156 -3.17 -12.53 0.17
C ASP A 156 -3.53 -14.02 0.36
N PRO A 157 -4.19 -14.70 -0.60
CA PRO A 157 -4.50 -16.12 -0.46
C PRO A 157 -3.32 -17.07 -0.39
N VAL A 158 -2.14 -16.66 -0.84
CA VAL A 158 -0.93 -17.51 -0.84
C VAL A 158 0.16 -17.03 0.11
N PHE A 159 -0.02 -15.88 0.75
CA PHE A 159 0.97 -15.33 1.67
C PHE A 159 0.60 -15.63 3.13
N ARG A 160 1.43 -16.37 3.81
CA ARG A 160 1.35 -16.66 5.24
C ARG A 160 2.33 -15.78 6.00
N PRO A 161 1.87 -14.80 6.78
CA PRO A 161 2.76 -13.93 7.55
C PRO A 161 3.41 -14.68 8.71
N ASP A 162 4.62 -14.27 9.07
CA ASP A 162 5.34 -14.85 10.21
C ASP A 162 4.53 -14.72 11.50
N GLY A 163 4.55 -15.78 12.31
CA GLY A 163 3.79 -15.87 13.55
C GLY A 163 2.34 -16.34 13.40
N TYR A 164 1.91 -16.65 12.18
CA TYR A 164 0.58 -17.18 11.88
C TYR A 164 0.66 -18.51 11.14
N ASP A 165 -0.37 -19.32 11.30
CA ASP A 165 -0.52 -20.63 10.65
C ASP A 165 -1.41 -20.58 9.39
N ARG A 166 -1.98 -19.41 9.08
CA ARG A 166 -2.95 -19.17 8.00
C ARG A 166 -2.49 -18.03 7.09
N SER A 167 -2.99 -18.03 5.85
CA SER A 167 -2.77 -16.95 4.89
C SER A 167 -3.51 -15.67 5.28
N PHE A 168 -3.12 -14.52 4.71
CA PHE A 168 -3.92 -13.30 4.81
C PHE A 168 -5.33 -13.49 4.23
N GLY A 169 -5.48 -14.35 3.22
CA GLY A 169 -6.79 -14.71 2.67
C GLY A 169 -7.72 -15.42 3.66
N GLU A 170 -7.17 -16.05 4.71
CA GLU A 170 -7.93 -16.71 5.78
C GLU A 170 -8.04 -15.86 7.05
N LEU A 171 -7.04 -15.00 7.34
CA LEU A 171 -7.00 -14.20 8.57
C LEU A 171 -8.00 -13.04 8.59
N GLY A 172 -8.42 -12.56 7.42
CA GLY A 172 -9.39 -11.47 7.30
C GLY A 172 -8.82 -10.06 7.55
N ALA A 173 -9.69 -9.07 7.35
CA ALA A 173 -9.30 -7.67 7.37
C ALA A 173 -8.79 -7.22 8.74
N GLU A 174 -9.45 -7.59 9.84
CA GLU A 174 -9.08 -7.15 11.18
C GLU A 174 -7.62 -7.45 11.54
N ILE A 175 -7.13 -8.64 11.20
CA ILE A 175 -5.72 -9.00 11.45
C ILE A 175 -4.82 -8.27 10.46
N LYS A 176 -5.20 -8.24 9.18
CA LYS A 176 -4.42 -7.60 8.12
C LYS A 176 -4.22 -6.10 8.38
N ASP A 177 -5.24 -5.40 8.83
CA ASP A 177 -5.20 -3.96 9.16
C ASP A 177 -4.28 -3.64 10.35
N ARG A 178 -3.85 -4.64 11.11
CA ARG A 178 -2.93 -4.47 12.24
C ARG A 178 -1.49 -4.83 11.93
N ILE A 179 -1.25 -5.82 11.06
CA ILE A 179 0.09 -6.41 10.91
C ILE A 179 0.66 -6.28 9.51
N SER A 180 -0.14 -5.87 8.52
CA SER A 180 0.31 -5.85 7.13
C SER A 180 1.37 -4.76 6.87
N HIS A 181 2.08 -4.93 5.76
CA HIS A 181 3.02 -3.94 5.24
C HIS A 181 2.41 -2.55 5.12
N ARG A 182 1.17 -2.47 4.57
CA ARG A 182 0.47 -1.19 4.41
C ARG A 182 0.03 -0.60 5.75
N ALA A 183 -0.47 -1.43 6.67
CA ALA A 183 -0.82 -0.98 8.01
C ALA A 183 0.36 -0.32 8.71
N ARG A 184 1.55 -0.93 8.65
CA ARG A 184 2.78 -0.38 9.25
C ARG A 184 3.25 0.93 8.61
N ALA A 185 3.09 1.08 7.29
CA ALA A 185 3.40 2.32 6.60
C ALA A 185 2.38 3.42 6.93
N LEU A 186 1.09 3.07 6.99
CA LEU A 186 0.01 3.99 7.36
C LEU A 186 0.11 4.47 8.80
N GLU A 187 0.49 3.61 9.74
CA GLU A 187 0.73 3.99 11.14
C GLU A 187 1.75 5.12 11.24
N GLN A 188 2.85 5.02 10.49
CA GLN A 188 3.88 6.07 10.44
C GLN A 188 3.36 7.37 9.80
N LEU A 189 2.60 7.26 8.69
CA LEU A 189 1.99 8.42 8.04
C LEU A 189 1.01 9.13 8.97
N VAL A 190 0.10 8.39 9.62
CA VAL A 190 -0.90 8.94 10.55
C VAL A 190 -0.23 9.59 11.75
N ALA A 191 0.79 8.95 12.34
CA ALA A 191 1.56 9.53 13.44
C ALA A 191 2.25 10.84 13.03
N PHE A 192 2.83 10.90 11.84
CA PHE A 192 3.43 12.12 11.29
C PHE A 192 2.40 13.24 11.12
N ILE A 193 1.26 12.94 10.46
CA ILE A 193 0.20 13.93 10.25
C ILE A 193 -0.33 14.46 11.58
N LYS A 194 -0.53 13.59 12.56
CA LYS A 194 -0.98 13.99 13.89
C LYS A 194 0.01 14.96 14.55
N GLN A 195 1.31 14.69 14.49
CA GLN A 195 2.35 15.57 15.00
C GLN A 195 2.34 16.94 14.32
N GLU A 196 2.16 17.00 13.01
CA GLU A 196 2.08 18.26 12.26
C GLU A 196 0.83 19.07 12.66
N LEU A 197 -0.32 18.42 12.83
CA LEU A 197 -1.54 19.07 13.27
C LEU A 197 -1.41 19.63 14.70
N ASP A 198 -0.88 18.85 15.62
CA ASP A 198 -0.70 19.28 17.02
C ASP A 198 0.28 20.47 17.08
N SER A 199 1.33 20.51 16.24
CA SER A 199 2.25 21.65 16.18
C SER A 199 1.61 22.92 15.59
N MET A 200 0.63 22.81 14.70
CA MET A 200 -0.12 23.96 14.16
C MET A 200 -1.06 24.56 15.22
N ASP A 201 -1.71 23.71 16.02
CA ASP A 201 -2.61 24.16 17.10
C ASP A 201 -1.84 24.97 18.18
N ASP A 202 -0.57 24.65 18.45
CA ASP A 202 0.28 25.36 19.43
C ASP A 202 0.66 26.78 18.97
N PHE A 203 0.69 27.07 17.67
CA PHE A 203 1.01 28.40 17.13
C PHE A 203 -0.19 29.37 17.07
N GLU A 204 -1.43 28.87 17.17
CA GLU A 204 -2.63 29.73 17.17
C GLU A 204 -2.94 30.36 18.58
N PHE A 205 -2.19 29.98 19.61
CA PHE A 205 -2.40 30.45 21.00
C PHE A 205 -1.29 31.37 21.53
N GLU A 206 -0.33 31.81 20.72
CA GLU A 206 0.64 32.87 21.05
C GLU A 206 0.25 34.19 20.36
#